data_02ee300b0dd1275f3c93352e2f3200af
#
_entry.id   02ee300b0dd1275f3c93352e2f3200af
#
_cell.length_a   1.000
_cell.length_b   1.000
_cell.length_c   1.000
_cell.angle_alpha   90.00
_cell.angle_beta   90.00
_cell.angle_gamma   90.00
#
_symmetry.space_group_name_H-M   'P 1'
#
loop_
_entity.id
_entity.type
_entity.pdbx_description
1 polymer ?
#
loop_
_entity_poly.entity_id
_entity_poly.type
_entity_poly.pdbx_seq_one_letter_code
_entity_poly.pdbx_strand_id
1 'polypeptide(L)'
;MVNTNSVLSSILFSQTIDWNIKQFFSSTSINSSFELKRIGKAITRRKEQMVVEDDKRYKRITIKTNCGGVFVRDEVLGKDIKTKNQYYVKAGQLAVSKIDARNGAFGIVPPEADGAIITGNFWVYDVNPNVANIEYLILLLSSNVFVQAWQDCSNGSGNRLYLQEEKFLNYKIPMPEADVQKDLIRKYNTQLAEANKDQDSIDNLQYQIEQYILKKLGISFKRSSFNGLIGTTYYKNLTRWDPTYLSNKIIINSNEKMIDMAAVIAHFMVDTSGKRLRINTKEDPDKKFAYIGMEHVEKNTGKVFMQQISGKDILSQTVRVPYDYIIMVNLDLI
;
A
#
# COMPACT_ATOMS: atom_id res chain seq x y z
N MET A 1 -29.58 -8.83 -17.66
CA MET A 1 -29.61 -9.71 -16.48
C MET A 1 -29.15 -11.08 -16.94
N VAL A 2 -27.94 -11.49 -16.57
CA VAL A 2 -27.46 -12.85 -16.85
C VAL A 2 -28.05 -13.75 -15.77
N ASN A 3 -28.81 -14.73 -16.19
CA ASN A 3 -29.45 -15.69 -15.31
C ASN A 3 -28.38 -16.59 -14.71
N THR A 4 -28.06 -16.42 -13.43
CA THR A 4 -26.96 -17.10 -12.70
C THR A 4 -27.20 -18.60 -12.47
N ASN A 5 -28.32 -19.17 -12.96
CA ASN A 5 -28.71 -20.58 -12.75
C ASN A 5 -28.50 -21.46 -13.98
N SER A 6 -27.92 -21.00 -15.09
CA SER A 6 -27.63 -21.85 -16.24
C SER A 6 -26.23 -22.46 -16.13
N VAL A 7 -26.16 -23.77 -16.12
CA VAL A 7 -24.89 -24.57 -16.14
C VAL A 7 -24.14 -24.41 -17.47
N LEU A 8 -24.81 -23.89 -18.52
CA LEU A 8 -24.27 -23.69 -19.85
C LEU A 8 -24.48 -22.23 -20.28
N SER A 9 -23.39 -21.56 -20.65
CA SER A 9 -23.42 -20.23 -21.27
C SER A 9 -22.77 -20.31 -22.64
N SER A 10 -23.40 -19.73 -23.67
CA SER A 10 -22.84 -19.65 -25.02
C SER A 10 -22.38 -18.23 -25.31
N ILE A 11 -21.21 -18.10 -25.93
CA ILE A 11 -20.61 -16.84 -26.34
C ILE A 11 -20.28 -16.93 -27.82
N LEU A 12 -20.52 -15.87 -28.56
CA LEU A 12 -20.13 -15.81 -29.96
C LEU A 12 -18.60 -15.76 -30.08
N PHE A 13 -18.03 -16.58 -30.96
CA PHE A 13 -16.59 -16.65 -31.21
C PHE A 13 -15.98 -15.27 -31.53
N SER A 14 -16.71 -14.41 -32.23
CA SER A 14 -16.31 -13.03 -32.50
C SER A 14 -16.16 -12.12 -31.27
N GLN A 15 -16.67 -12.55 -30.11
CA GLN A 15 -16.57 -11.84 -28.83
C GLN A 15 -15.46 -12.40 -27.92
N THR A 16 -14.82 -13.49 -28.37
CA THR A 16 -13.73 -14.14 -27.62
C THR A 16 -12.42 -13.42 -27.88
N ILE A 17 -11.97 -12.63 -26.92
CA ILE A 17 -10.64 -11.99 -26.95
C ILE A 17 -9.58 -12.94 -26.36
N ASP A 18 -9.99 -13.85 -25.49
CA ASP A 18 -9.12 -14.83 -24.81
C ASP A 18 -9.94 -16.07 -24.42
N TRP A 19 -9.31 -17.25 -24.40
CA TRP A 19 -9.92 -18.52 -23.97
C TRP A 19 -10.01 -18.67 -22.45
N ASN A 20 -9.85 -17.61 -21.68
CA ASN A 20 -9.94 -17.64 -20.23
C ASN A 20 -11.41 -17.56 -19.79
N ILE A 21 -11.97 -18.71 -19.41
CA ILE A 21 -13.36 -18.85 -18.95
C ILE A 21 -13.69 -17.87 -17.79
N LYS A 22 -12.74 -17.63 -16.88
CA LYS A 22 -12.93 -16.69 -15.77
C LYS A 22 -13.20 -15.27 -16.24
N GLN A 23 -12.59 -14.85 -17.34
CA GLN A 23 -12.74 -13.51 -17.90
C GLN A 23 -14.15 -13.25 -18.45
N PHE A 24 -14.85 -14.29 -18.92
CA PHE A 24 -16.22 -14.18 -19.38
C PHE A 24 -17.24 -14.03 -18.24
N PHE A 25 -16.97 -14.66 -17.12
CA PHE A 25 -17.86 -14.62 -15.94
C PHE A 25 -17.53 -13.47 -14.99
N SER A 26 -16.31 -12.92 -15.06
CA SER A 26 -15.83 -11.82 -14.22
C SER A 26 -15.77 -10.48 -14.96
N SER A 27 -16.23 -10.40 -16.22
CA SER A 27 -16.22 -9.13 -16.95
C SER A 27 -17.06 -8.11 -16.19
N THR A 28 -16.37 -7.21 -15.50
CA THR A 28 -16.97 -6.04 -14.88
C THR A 28 -17.57 -5.21 -16.00
N SER A 29 -18.87 -5.38 -16.26
CA SER A 29 -19.55 -4.53 -17.22
C SER A 29 -19.61 -3.13 -16.65
N ILE A 30 -18.78 -2.23 -17.19
CA ILE A 30 -18.82 -0.83 -16.80
C ILE A 30 -20.12 -0.25 -17.34
N ASN A 31 -21.04 0.03 -16.44
CA ASN A 31 -22.25 0.78 -16.77
C ASN A 31 -21.94 2.27 -16.55
N SER A 32 -21.98 3.06 -17.60
CA SER A 32 -21.65 4.49 -17.55
C SER A 32 -22.66 5.30 -18.36
N SER A 33 -23.02 6.46 -17.85
CA SER A 33 -23.80 7.47 -18.59
C SER A 33 -22.97 8.20 -19.66
N PHE A 34 -21.63 8.03 -19.60
CA PHE A 34 -20.71 8.64 -20.56
C PHE A 34 -20.24 7.64 -21.61
N GLU A 35 -19.83 8.15 -22.76
CA GLU A 35 -19.27 7.35 -23.83
C GLU A 35 -18.02 6.59 -23.37
N LEU A 36 -17.98 5.29 -23.65
CA LEU A 36 -16.83 4.44 -23.36
C LEU A 36 -15.85 4.46 -24.52
N LYS A 37 -14.66 5.02 -24.31
CA LYS A 37 -13.57 5.04 -25.30
C LYS A 37 -12.41 4.15 -24.86
N ARG A 38 -11.69 3.60 -25.85
CA ARG A 38 -10.47 2.83 -25.57
C ARG A 38 -9.40 3.73 -24.97
N ILE A 39 -8.67 3.24 -23.96
CA ILE A 39 -7.55 3.98 -23.33
C ILE A 39 -6.54 4.45 -24.40
N GLY A 40 -6.20 3.61 -25.37
CA GLY A 40 -5.29 3.93 -26.46
C GLY A 40 -5.72 5.10 -27.37
N LYS A 41 -6.94 5.64 -27.23
CA LYS A 41 -7.33 6.91 -27.88
C LYS A 41 -6.84 8.12 -27.11
N ALA A 42 -6.67 7.98 -25.81
CA ALA A 42 -6.23 9.06 -24.90
C ALA A 42 -4.72 9.07 -24.67
N ILE A 43 -4.01 7.95 -24.84
CA ILE A 43 -2.58 7.84 -24.52
C ILE A 43 -1.78 7.21 -25.65
N THR A 44 -0.53 7.65 -25.80
CA THR A 44 0.42 7.12 -26.79
C THR A 44 1.72 6.72 -26.09
N ARG A 45 2.15 5.47 -26.32
CA ARG A 45 3.38 4.96 -25.74
C ARG A 45 4.62 5.72 -26.21
N ARG A 46 5.48 6.11 -25.25
CA ARG A 46 6.83 6.61 -25.54
C ARG A 46 7.89 5.57 -25.21
N LYS A 47 8.86 5.44 -26.13
CA LYS A 47 10.00 4.50 -26.02
C LYS A 47 11.26 5.25 -26.40
N GLU A 48 11.68 6.18 -25.58
CA GLU A 48 12.94 6.91 -25.77
C GLU A 48 14.07 6.10 -25.16
N GLN A 49 14.58 5.15 -25.93
CA GLN A 49 15.60 4.20 -25.48
C GLN A 49 16.96 4.88 -25.36
N MET A 50 17.71 4.48 -24.34
CA MET A 50 19.06 4.92 -24.10
C MET A 50 19.93 3.78 -23.55
N VAL A 51 21.25 3.91 -23.70
CA VAL A 51 22.24 3.01 -23.11
C VAL A 51 22.95 3.77 -21.99
N VAL A 52 22.98 3.18 -20.80
CA VAL A 52 23.63 3.77 -19.63
C VAL A 52 25.14 3.76 -19.78
N GLU A 53 25.77 4.92 -19.71
CA GLU A 53 27.22 5.15 -19.70
C GLU A 53 27.73 5.10 -18.25
N ASP A 54 28.87 4.44 -18.01
CA ASP A 54 29.36 4.13 -16.67
C ASP A 54 29.77 5.34 -15.84
N ASP A 55 30.21 6.41 -16.49
CA ASP A 55 30.73 7.64 -15.89
C ASP A 55 29.67 8.73 -15.65
N LYS A 56 28.45 8.53 -16.19
CA LYS A 56 27.35 9.49 -16.03
C LYS A 56 26.47 9.15 -14.83
N ARG A 57 25.86 10.17 -14.24
CA ARG A 57 24.85 10.03 -13.18
C ARG A 57 23.46 10.00 -13.77
N TYR A 58 22.60 9.17 -13.18
CA TYR A 58 21.23 8.98 -13.63
C TYR A 58 20.27 8.96 -12.44
N LYS A 59 19.21 9.78 -12.52
CA LYS A 59 18.07 9.67 -11.63
C LYS A 59 17.25 8.45 -12.01
N ARG A 60 16.85 7.65 -11.03
CA ARG A 60 15.93 6.52 -11.23
C ARG A 60 14.62 6.80 -10.52
N ILE A 61 13.51 6.45 -11.13
CA ILE A 61 12.20 6.60 -10.51
C ILE A 61 11.66 5.27 -9.98
N THR A 62 10.70 5.37 -9.08
CA THR A 62 9.84 4.28 -8.64
C THR A 62 8.38 4.71 -8.73
N ILE A 63 7.49 3.74 -8.99
CA ILE A 63 6.04 3.93 -8.94
C ILE A 63 5.56 3.16 -7.74
N LYS A 64 4.99 3.85 -6.76
CA LYS A 64 4.43 3.20 -5.57
C LYS A 64 3.09 2.56 -5.89
N THR A 65 2.84 1.41 -5.27
CA THR A 65 1.53 0.74 -5.26
C THR A 65 0.50 1.56 -4.49
N ASN A 66 -0.76 1.12 -4.50
CA ASN A 66 -1.88 1.79 -3.83
C ASN A 66 -2.01 3.26 -4.22
N CYS A 67 -1.80 3.54 -5.52
CA CYS A 67 -1.90 4.89 -6.08
C CYS A 67 -0.96 5.93 -5.46
N GLY A 68 0.17 5.44 -4.92
CA GLY A 68 1.14 6.28 -4.21
C GLY A 68 1.99 7.20 -5.10
N GLY A 69 1.78 7.19 -6.43
CA GLY A 69 2.43 8.10 -7.37
C GLY A 69 3.85 7.71 -7.79
N VAL A 70 4.50 8.62 -8.51
CA VAL A 70 5.86 8.48 -9.06
C VAL A 70 6.82 9.36 -8.27
N PHE A 71 8.00 8.82 -7.93
CA PHE A 71 9.02 9.52 -7.14
C PHE A 71 10.41 9.25 -7.70
N VAL A 72 11.31 10.21 -7.55
CA VAL A 72 12.74 9.96 -7.71
C VAL A 72 13.18 9.05 -6.57
N ARG A 73 13.65 7.84 -6.92
CA ARG A 73 14.11 6.86 -5.93
C ARG A 73 15.51 7.19 -5.42
N ASP A 74 16.42 7.47 -6.35
CA ASP A 74 17.83 7.74 -6.09
C ASP A 74 18.49 8.35 -7.34
N GLU A 75 19.74 8.79 -7.17
CA GLU A 75 20.63 9.18 -8.25
C GLU A 75 21.95 8.41 -8.11
N VAL A 76 22.30 7.64 -9.13
CA VAL A 76 23.45 6.72 -9.09
C VAL A 76 24.33 6.87 -10.31
N LEU A 77 25.59 6.45 -10.19
CA LEU A 77 26.50 6.34 -11.34
C LEU A 77 26.08 5.18 -12.25
N GLY A 78 26.27 5.36 -13.55
CA GLY A 78 25.90 4.35 -14.53
C GLY A 78 26.57 3.01 -14.33
N LYS A 79 27.81 2.97 -13.82
CA LYS A 79 28.51 1.73 -13.46
C LYS A 79 27.76 0.87 -12.45
N ASP A 80 26.98 1.49 -11.57
CA ASP A 80 26.21 0.82 -10.52
C ASP A 80 24.83 0.31 -11.03
N ILE A 81 24.50 0.61 -12.28
CA ILE A 81 23.27 0.20 -12.94
C ILE A 81 23.52 -1.10 -13.74
N LYS A 82 22.94 -2.21 -13.26
CA LYS A 82 23.13 -3.53 -13.88
C LYS A 82 22.54 -3.63 -15.29
N THR A 83 21.34 -3.09 -15.50
CA THR A 83 20.65 -3.13 -16.79
C THR A 83 21.01 -1.87 -17.58
N LYS A 84 21.81 -1.99 -18.62
CA LYS A 84 22.29 -0.83 -19.39
C LYS A 84 21.25 -0.26 -20.36
N ASN A 85 20.39 -1.08 -20.91
CA ASN A 85 19.30 -0.63 -21.77
C ASN A 85 18.15 -0.09 -20.91
N GLN A 86 17.92 1.20 -20.97
CA GLN A 86 16.95 1.94 -20.20
C GLN A 86 16.08 2.84 -21.12
N TYR A 87 15.13 3.51 -20.55
CA TYR A 87 14.27 4.48 -21.25
C TYR A 87 14.23 5.79 -20.47
N TYR A 88 14.29 6.91 -21.17
CA TYR A 88 14.07 8.22 -20.58
C TYR A 88 12.58 8.43 -20.28
N VAL A 89 12.32 9.19 -19.23
CA VAL A 89 10.99 9.73 -18.91
C VAL A 89 11.01 11.25 -18.91
N LYS A 90 9.84 11.84 -19.19
CA LYS A 90 9.65 13.30 -19.16
C LYS A 90 8.57 13.66 -18.15
N ALA A 91 8.74 14.81 -17.52
CA ALA A 91 7.72 15.37 -16.65
C ALA A 91 6.36 15.44 -17.34
N GLY A 92 5.28 15.16 -16.62
CA GLY A 92 3.93 15.18 -17.14
C GLY A 92 3.50 13.92 -17.91
N GLN A 93 4.36 12.92 -18.10
CA GLN A 93 3.98 11.63 -18.68
C GLN A 93 3.24 10.76 -17.69
N LEU A 94 2.31 9.93 -18.19
CA LEU A 94 1.70 8.85 -17.43
C LEU A 94 2.67 7.67 -17.35
N ALA A 95 3.08 7.30 -16.14
CA ALA A 95 3.92 6.14 -15.87
C ALA A 95 3.10 4.98 -15.31
N VAL A 96 3.40 3.75 -15.78
CA VAL A 96 2.68 2.51 -15.45
C VAL A 96 3.68 1.41 -15.14
N SER A 97 3.55 0.74 -14.01
CA SER A 97 4.32 -0.48 -13.72
C SER A 97 3.64 -1.69 -14.35
N LYS A 98 4.35 -2.43 -15.21
CA LYS A 98 3.81 -3.66 -15.83
C LYS A 98 3.48 -4.74 -14.80
N ILE A 99 4.25 -4.81 -13.71
CA ILE A 99 4.12 -5.85 -12.69
C ILE A 99 3.06 -5.47 -11.67
N ASP A 100 3.05 -4.19 -11.26
CA ASP A 100 2.27 -3.72 -10.12
C ASP A 100 1.05 -2.87 -10.52
N ALA A 101 0.70 -2.77 -11.81
CA ALA A 101 -0.49 -2.06 -12.24
C ALA A 101 -1.77 -2.57 -11.53
N ARG A 102 -1.87 -3.89 -11.34
CA ARG A 102 -2.94 -4.54 -10.57
C ARG A 102 -2.98 -4.14 -9.09
N ASN A 103 -1.90 -3.55 -8.59
CA ASN A 103 -1.78 -3.01 -7.23
C ASN A 103 -1.86 -1.48 -7.23
N GLY A 104 -2.37 -0.86 -8.32
CA GLY A 104 -2.52 0.58 -8.45
C GLY A 104 -1.21 1.34 -8.67
N ALA A 105 -0.18 0.71 -9.26
CA ALA A 105 1.08 1.39 -9.56
C ALA A 105 1.01 2.19 -10.87
N PHE A 106 0.31 3.31 -10.79
CA PHE A 106 0.19 4.35 -11.82
C PHE A 106 0.61 5.70 -11.23
N GLY A 107 1.06 6.62 -12.08
CA GLY A 107 1.33 7.98 -11.62
C GLY A 107 1.76 8.91 -12.74
N ILE A 108 1.81 10.19 -12.43
CA ILE A 108 2.33 11.23 -13.30
C ILE A 108 3.81 11.42 -12.95
N VAL A 109 4.66 11.48 -13.96
CA VAL A 109 6.09 11.77 -13.78
C VAL A 109 6.22 13.22 -13.28
N PRO A 110 6.74 13.44 -12.06
CA PRO A 110 6.82 14.78 -11.50
C PRO A 110 7.99 15.60 -12.12
N PRO A 111 7.99 16.92 -11.99
CA PRO A 111 9.02 17.80 -12.59
C PRO A 111 10.44 17.43 -12.18
N GLU A 112 10.67 17.05 -10.93
CA GLU A 112 12.00 16.65 -10.42
C GLU A 112 12.54 15.35 -11.03
N ALA A 113 11.66 14.54 -11.65
CA ALA A 113 11.98 13.31 -12.35
C ALA A 113 12.16 13.50 -13.87
N ASP A 114 12.14 14.73 -14.35
CA ASP A 114 12.41 15.00 -15.77
C ASP A 114 13.80 14.48 -16.18
N GLY A 115 13.89 13.78 -17.30
CA GLY A 115 15.12 13.14 -17.75
C GLY A 115 15.60 11.94 -16.92
N ALA A 116 14.82 11.48 -15.95
CA ALA A 116 15.13 10.25 -15.23
C ALA A 116 14.98 9.02 -16.13
N ILE A 117 15.49 7.88 -15.65
CA ILE A 117 15.49 6.62 -16.39
C ILE A 117 14.65 5.55 -15.73
N ILE A 118 14.11 4.66 -16.56
CA ILE A 118 13.33 3.48 -16.14
C ILE A 118 13.73 2.23 -16.91
N THR A 119 13.53 1.07 -16.28
CA THR A 119 13.68 -0.23 -16.94
C THR A 119 12.49 -0.56 -17.84
N GLY A 120 12.62 -1.56 -18.70
CA GLY A 120 11.54 -2.07 -19.53
C GLY A 120 10.31 -2.65 -18.77
N ASN A 121 10.39 -2.75 -17.43
CA ASN A 121 9.23 -3.12 -16.57
C ASN A 121 8.26 -1.98 -16.32
N PHE A 122 8.61 -0.78 -16.75
CA PHE A 122 7.75 0.39 -16.68
C PHE A 122 7.41 0.87 -18.09
N TRP A 123 6.25 1.44 -18.21
CA TRP A 123 5.78 2.09 -19.42
C TRP A 123 5.51 3.55 -19.14
N VAL A 124 5.80 4.39 -20.13
CA VAL A 124 5.43 5.81 -20.11
C VAL A 124 4.65 6.17 -21.36
N TYR A 125 3.64 7.00 -21.14
CA TYR A 125 2.72 7.44 -22.18
C TYR A 125 2.57 8.95 -22.16
N ASP A 126 2.53 9.55 -23.35
CA ASP A 126 2.01 10.91 -23.52
C ASP A 126 0.50 10.85 -23.53
N VAL A 127 -0.14 11.75 -22.84
CA VAL A 127 -1.59 11.90 -22.82
C VAL A 127 -2.01 12.93 -23.86
N ASN A 128 -3.02 12.62 -24.67
CA ASN A 128 -3.62 13.55 -25.60
C ASN A 128 -4.57 14.50 -24.85
N PRO A 129 -4.20 15.79 -24.67
CA PRO A 129 -4.99 16.71 -23.86
C PRO A 129 -6.36 17.05 -24.48
N ASN A 130 -6.53 16.80 -25.79
CA ASN A 130 -7.81 16.99 -26.46
C ASN A 130 -8.84 15.86 -26.19
N VAL A 131 -8.38 14.73 -25.62
CA VAL A 131 -9.20 13.57 -25.32
C VAL A 131 -9.38 13.39 -23.82
N ALA A 132 -8.28 13.51 -23.06
CA ALA A 132 -8.34 13.28 -21.62
C ALA A 132 -7.35 14.20 -20.87
N ASN A 133 -7.77 14.64 -19.69
CA ASN A 133 -6.87 15.21 -18.69
C ASN A 133 -6.11 14.08 -17.98
N ILE A 134 -4.81 14.23 -17.79
CA ILE A 134 -3.96 13.21 -17.15
C ILE A 134 -4.37 12.94 -15.69
N GLU A 135 -4.76 13.97 -14.94
CA GLU A 135 -5.23 13.82 -13.56
C GLU A 135 -6.53 13.01 -13.51
N TYR A 136 -7.46 13.26 -14.44
CA TYR A 136 -8.67 12.47 -14.59
C TYR A 136 -8.34 10.99 -14.86
N LEU A 137 -7.40 10.73 -15.78
CA LEU A 137 -6.97 9.36 -16.07
C LEU A 137 -6.40 8.69 -14.83
N ILE A 138 -5.54 9.36 -14.06
CA ILE A 138 -4.97 8.81 -12.82
C ILE A 138 -6.08 8.48 -11.83
N LEU A 139 -7.01 9.38 -11.56
CA LEU A 139 -8.13 9.13 -10.65
C LEU A 139 -8.93 7.90 -11.06
N LEU A 140 -9.20 7.78 -12.36
CA LEU A 140 -9.99 6.68 -12.89
C LEU A 140 -9.22 5.35 -12.83
N LEU A 141 -7.99 5.32 -13.39
CA LEU A 141 -7.16 4.11 -13.49
C LEU A 141 -6.74 3.57 -12.12
N SER A 142 -6.69 4.44 -11.12
CA SER A 142 -6.31 4.12 -9.74
C SER A 142 -7.51 3.72 -8.87
N SER A 143 -8.74 3.85 -9.35
CA SER A 143 -9.91 3.45 -8.57
C SER A 143 -9.97 1.94 -8.39
N ASN A 144 -10.53 1.48 -7.26
CA ASN A 144 -10.63 0.06 -6.94
C ASN A 144 -11.31 -0.79 -8.03
N VAL A 145 -12.30 -0.21 -8.72
CA VAL A 145 -13.00 -0.89 -9.82
C VAL A 145 -12.05 -1.19 -10.97
N PHE A 146 -11.21 -0.22 -11.34
CA PHE A 146 -10.27 -0.39 -12.45
C PHE A 146 -9.02 -1.18 -12.05
N VAL A 147 -8.56 -1.08 -10.80
CA VAL A 147 -7.48 -1.93 -10.28
C VAL A 147 -7.85 -3.41 -10.43
N GLN A 148 -9.11 -3.79 -10.19
CA GLN A 148 -9.58 -5.16 -10.45
C GLN A 148 -9.51 -5.50 -11.96
N ALA A 149 -9.90 -4.58 -12.84
CA ALA A 149 -9.82 -4.78 -14.29
C ALA A 149 -8.36 -5.00 -14.78
N TRP A 150 -7.38 -4.39 -14.12
CA TRP A 150 -5.97 -4.60 -14.45
C TRP A 150 -5.47 -6.00 -14.09
N GLN A 151 -6.07 -6.65 -13.11
CA GLN A 151 -5.80 -8.08 -12.86
C GLN A 151 -6.24 -8.93 -14.04
N ASP A 152 -7.42 -8.67 -14.59
CA ASP A 152 -7.96 -9.38 -15.77
C ASP A 152 -7.13 -9.11 -17.04
N CYS A 153 -6.57 -7.91 -17.15
CA CYS A 153 -5.66 -7.53 -18.23
C CYS A 153 -4.22 -8.05 -18.07
N SER A 154 -3.91 -8.77 -16.98
CA SER A 154 -2.58 -9.24 -16.68
C SER A 154 -2.46 -10.75 -16.90
N ASN A 155 -1.31 -11.19 -17.44
CA ASN A 155 -0.99 -12.60 -17.66
C ASN A 155 0.33 -12.96 -16.99
N GLY A 156 0.46 -14.21 -16.55
CA GLY A 156 1.68 -14.74 -15.94
C GLY A 156 1.39 -15.95 -15.05
N SER A 157 2.42 -16.47 -14.39
CA SER A 157 2.31 -17.58 -13.46
C SER A 157 2.81 -17.20 -12.07
N GLY A 158 2.17 -17.72 -11.04
CA GLY A 158 2.52 -17.46 -9.63
C GLY A 158 2.30 -16.00 -9.25
N ASN A 159 3.24 -15.40 -8.51
CA ASN A 159 3.13 -14.03 -8.00
C ASN A 159 3.52 -12.94 -9.02
N ARG A 160 3.97 -13.30 -10.21
CA ARG A 160 4.40 -12.34 -11.25
C ARG A 160 3.43 -12.33 -12.42
N LEU A 161 2.41 -11.49 -12.30
CA LEU A 161 1.50 -11.19 -13.38
C LEU A 161 1.93 -9.88 -14.05
N TYR A 162 1.99 -9.89 -15.38
CA TYR A 162 2.38 -8.73 -16.17
C TYR A 162 1.17 -8.19 -16.92
N LEU A 163 0.88 -6.90 -16.73
CA LEU A 163 -0.12 -6.20 -17.54
C LEU A 163 0.19 -6.36 -19.03
N GLN A 164 -0.81 -6.72 -19.83
CA GLN A 164 -0.69 -6.86 -21.27
C GLN A 164 -1.02 -5.52 -21.93
N GLU A 165 -0.06 -4.92 -22.65
CA GLU A 165 -0.20 -3.57 -23.21
C GLU A 165 -1.40 -3.48 -24.16
N GLU A 166 -1.59 -4.47 -25.02
CA GLU A 166 -2.70 -4.50 -25.95
C GLU A 166 -4.06 -4.55 -25.25
N LYS A 167 -4.20 -5.40 -24.23
CA LYS A 167 -5.44 -5.49 -23.43
C LYS A 167 -5.69 -4.18 -22.69
N PHE A 168 -4.67 -3.57 -22.10
CA PHE A 168 -4.76 -2.29 -21.42
C PHE A 168 -5.22 -1.17 -22.36
N LEU A 169 -4.57 -1.01 -23.51
CA LEU A 169 -4.90 0.04 -24.46
C LEU A 169 -6.28 -0.15 -25.12
N ASN A 170 -6.74 -1.40 -25.29
CA ASN A 170 -8.06 -1.72 -25.84
C ASN A 170 -9.17 -1.66 -24.78
N TYR A 171 -8.83 -1.58 -23.49
CA TYR A 171 -9.82 -1.49 -22.44
C TYR A 171 -10.62 -0.19 -22.58
N LYS A 172 -11.95 -0.29 -22.42
CA LYS A 172 -12.86 0.84 -22.56
C LYS A 172 -13.13 1.48 -21.20
N ILE A 173 -12.94 2.79 -21.12
CA ILE A 173 -13.19 3.60 -19.93
C ILE A 173 -14.14 4.76 -20.26
N PRO A 174 -14.89 5.28 -19.27
CA PRO A 174 -15.68 6.49 -19.44
C PRO A 174 -14.79 7.66 -19.86
N MET A 175 -15.21 8.39 -20.87
CA MET A 175 -14.46 9.54 -21.38
C MET A 175 -15.40 10.74 -21.58
N PRO A 176 -15.77 11.40 -20.49
CA PRO A 176 -16.63 12.58 -20.56
C PRO A 176 -15.92 13.77 -21.21
N GLU A 177 -16.67 14.79 -21.56
CA GLU A 177 -16.16 16.06 -22.08
C GLU A 177 -15.20 16.75 -21.08
N ALA A 178 -14.30 17.59 -21.59
CA ALA A 178 -13.20 18.18 -20.81
C ALA A 178 -13.67 18.95 -19.56
N ASP A 179 -14.80 19.62 -19.64
CA ASP A 179 -15.33 20.39 -18.50
C ASP A 179 -15.83 19.48 -17.39
N VAL A 180 -16.43 18.34 -17.73
CA VAL A 180 -16.84 17.31 -16.74
C VAL A 180 -15.61 16.69 -16.09
N GLN A 181 -14.56 16.39 -16.87
CA GLN A 181 -13.30 15.90 -16.30
C GLN A 181 -12.70 16.88 -15.30
N LYS A 182 -12.63 18.16 -15.63
CA LYS A 182 -12.13 19.23 -14.74
C LYS A 182 -12.98 19.36 -13.47
N ASP A 183 -14.30 19.29 -13.60
CA ASP A 183 -15.20 19.36 -12.44
C ASP A 183 -15.00 18.17 -11.47
N LEU A 184 -14.85 16.97 -12.02
CA LEU A 184 -14.54 15.75 -11.22
C LEU A 184 -13.20 15.89 -10.48
N ILE A 185 -12.15 16.36 -11.15
CA ILE A 185 -10.84 16.59 -10.55
C ILE A 185 -10.97 17.62 -9.42
N ARG A 186 -11.64 18.74 -9.69
CA ARG A 186 -11.83 19.81 -8.68
C ARG A 186 -12.56 19.28 -7.45
N LYS A 187 -13.67 18.56 -7.63
CA LYS A 187 -14.44 17.96 -6.52
C LYS A 187 -13.59 16.99 -5.72
N TYR A 188 -12.84 16.12 -6.40
CA TYR A 188 -11.95 15.17 -5.74
C TYR A 188 -10.89 15.89 -4.90
N ASN A 189 -10.20 16.89 -5.47
CA ASN A 189 -9.16 17.63 -4.78
C ASN A 189 -9.71 18.43 -3.58
N THR A 190 -10.93 18.98 -3.69
CA THR A 190 -11.60 19.63 -2.57
C THR A 190 -11.88 18.66 -1.43
N GLN A 191 -12.47 17.49 -1.73
CA GLN A 191 -12.76 16.47 -0.73
C GLN A 191 -11.49 15.90 -0.10
N LEU A 192 -10.43 15.71 -0.90
CA LEU A 192 -9.13 15.26 -0.39
C LEU A 192 -8.51 16.28 0.57
N ALA A 193 -8.59 17.58 0.23
CA ALA A 193 -8.10 18.64 1.10
C ALA A 193 -8.88 18.73 2.43
N GLU A 194 -10.19 18.57 2.38
CA GLU A 194 -11.03 18.48 3.57
C GLU A 194 -10.65 17.27 4.44
N ALA A 195 -10.53 16.09 3.83
CA ALA A 195 -10.13 14.87 4.55
C ALA A 195 -8.74 14.99 5.20
N ASN A 196 -7.78 15.59 4.53
CA ASN A 196 -6.45 15.84 5.09
C ASN A 196 -6.51 16.82 6.27
N LYS A 197 -7.32 17.89 6.17
CA LYS A 197 -7.52 18.84 7.27
C LYS A 197 -8.14 18.17 8.51
N ASP A 198 -9.09 17.27 8.28
CA ASP A 198 -9.70 16.51 9.37
C ASP A 198 -8.69 15.57 10.02
N GLN A 199 -7.81 14.92 9.24
CA GLN A 199 -6.74 14.09 9.76
C GLN A 199 -5.74 14.90 10.60
N ASP A 200 -5.29 16.06 10.12
CA ASP A 200 -4.42 16.97 10.89
C ASP A 200 -5.08 17.41 12.20
N SER A 201 -6.39 17.63 12.19
CA SER A 201 -7.16 17.98 13.39
C SER A 201 -7.20 16.83 14.39
N ILE A 202 -7.38 15.59 13.92
CA ILE A 202 -7.33 14.37 14.75
C ILE A 202 -5.95 14.21 15.38
N ASP A 203 -4.88 14.34 14.60
CA ASP A 203 -3.50 14.21 15.08
C ASP A 203 -3.17 15.27 16.14
N ASN A 204 -3.64 16.50 15.93
CA ASN A 204 -3.48 17.58 16.91
C ASN A 204 -4.25 17.31 18.21
N LEU A 205 -5.49 16.83 18.13
CA LEU A 205 -6.28 16.45 19.30
C LEU A 205 -5.64 15.31 20.08
N GLN A 206 -5.12 14.30 19.40
CA GLN A 206 -4.37 13.20 20.02
C GLN A 206 -3.16 13.71 20.77
N TYR A 207 -2.39 14.60 20.14
CA TYR A 207 -1.23 15.25 20.80
C TYR A 207 -1.65 16.05 22.03
N GLN A 208 -2.75 16.82 21.96
CA GLN A 208 -3.25 17.59 23.10
C GLN A 208 -3.69 16.67 24.27
N ILE A 209 -4.35 15.56 23.96
CA ILE A 209 -4.75 14.56 24.96
C ILE A 209 -3.51 13.96 25.63
N GLU A 210 -2.50 13.58 24.86
CA GLU A 210 -1.24 13.07 25.38
C GLU A 210 -0.59 14.09 26.34
N GLN A 211 -0.44 15.33 25.88
CA GLN A 211 0.16 16.40 26.72
C GLN A 211 -0.63 16.64 28.00
N TYR A 212 -1.97 16.60 27.93
CA TYR A 212 -2.80 16.74 29.12
C TYR A 212 -2.56 15.59 30.12
N ILE A 213 -2.53 14.35 29.64
CA ILE A 213 -2.28 13.16 30.49
C ILE A 213 -0.89 13.27 31.15
N LEU A 214 0.15 13.57 30.37
CA LEU A 214 1.51 13.70 30.88
C LEU A 214 1.62 14.78 31.94
N LYS A 215 1.00 15.93 31.69
CA LYS A 215 0.94 17.05 32.66
C LYS A 215 0.22 16.66 33.95
N LYS A 216 -0.90 15.95 33.85
CA LYS A 216 -1.69 15.50 35.01
C LYS A 216 -0.92 14.48 35.86
N LEU A 217 -0.17 13.59 35.21
CA LEU A 217 0.65 12.59 35.88
C LEU A 217 2.02 13.14 36.34
N GLY A 218 2.31 14.42 36.07
CA GLY A 218 3.62 15.02 36.37
C GLY A 218 4.77 14.36 35.66
N ILE A 219 4.50 13.76 34.48
CA ILE A 219 5.51 13.05 33.67
C ILE A 219 6.21 14.03 32.75
N SER A 220 7.53 14.04 32.79
CA SER A 220 8.36 14.76 31.83
C SER A 220 9.34 13.80 31.14
N PHE A 221 9.58 14.05 29.86
CA PHE A 221 10.55 13.28 29.08
C PHE A 221 11.77 14.13 28.76
N LYS A 222 12.92 13.55 28.90
CA LYS A 222 14.16 14.09 28.36
C LYS A 222 14.68 13.11 27.31
N ARG A 223 14.66 13.50 26.03
CA ARG A 223 15.39 12.77 24.99
C ARG A 223 16.86 13.09 25.12
N SER A 224 17.67 12.11 25.44
CA SER A 224 19.11 12.24 25.26
C SER A 224 19.43 11.99 23.79
N SER A 225 19.63 13.06 23.02
CA SER A 225 20.19 12.92 21.67
C SER A 225 21.70 12.90 21.79
N PHE A 226 22.32 11.82 21.39
CA PHE A 226 23.78 11.74 21.30
C PHE A 226 24.18 12.06 19.85
N ASN A 227 24.85 13.20 19.66
CA ASN A 227 25.32 13.67 18.36
C ASN A 227 26.83 13.38 18.13
N GLY A 228 27.43 12.52 18.92
CA GLY A 228 28.85 12.19 18.81
C GLY A 228 29.13 10.94 17.99
N LEU A 229 30.33 10.84 17.41
CA LEU A 229 30.80 9.65 16.67
C LEU A 229 31.07 8.45 17.58
N ILE A 230 31.32 8.68 18.89
CA ILE A 230 31.65 7.65 19.88
C ILE A 230 30.83 7.88 21.14
N GLY A 231 30.07 6.87 21.56
CA GLY A 231 29.33 6.84 22.83
C GLY A 231 29.84 5.73 23.73
N THR A 232 29.85 5.97 25.06
CA THR A 232 30.21 4.97 26.06
C THR A 232 29.03 4.67 26.98
N THR A 233 28.81 3.39 27.29
CA THR A 233 27.84 2.97 28.29
C THR A 233 28.37 1.81 29.10
N TYR A 234 27.88 1.65 30.34
CA TYR A 234 28.25 0.52 31.15
C TYR A 234 27.53 -0.75 30.67
N TYR A 235 28.25 -1.88 30.61
CA TYR A 235 27.71 -3.16 30.20
C TYR A 235 26.42 -3.55 30.94
N LYS A 236 26.35 -3.28 32.24
CA LYS A 236 25.16 -3.53 33.09
C LYS A 236 23.91 -2.76 32.68
N ASN A 237 24.09 -1.67 31.89
CA ASN A 237 23.00 -0.83 31.42
C ASN A 237 22.61 -1.19 29.97
N LEU A 238 23.25 -2.20 29.37
CA LEU A 238 23.07 -2.61 27.99
C LEU A 238 21.92 -3.63 27.94
N THR A 239 20.76 -3.16 27.60
CA THR A 239 19.58 -4.01 27.34
C THR A 239 19.50 -4.46 25.88
N ARG A 240 20.15 -3.72 24.97
CA ARG A 240 20.17 -3.99 23.52
C ARG A 240 21.44 -3.41 22.89
N TRP A 241 22.08 -4.18 22.00
CA TRP A 241 23.26 -3.77 21.20
C TRP A 241 22.89 -2.95 19.95
N ASP A 242 22.09 -1.93 20.10
CA ASP A 242 21.66 -1.07 19.02
C ASP A 242 22.12 0.37 19.31
N PRO A 243 23.03 0.92 18.49
CA PRO A 243 23.52 2.29 18.69
C PRO A 243 22.40 3.32 18.67
N THR A 244 21.39 3.13 17.81
CA THR A 244 20.22 4.02 17.70
C THR A 244 19.37 3.97 18.98
N TYR A 245 19.18 2.79 19.54
CA TYR A 245 18.47 2.60 20.81
C TYR A 245 19.22 3.27 21.96
N LEU A 246 20.52 3.11 22.02
CA LEU A 246 21.37 3.68 23.09
C LEU A 246 21.46 5.21 22.98
N SER A 247 21.47 5.77 21.77
CA SER A 247 21.53 7.21 21.52
C SER A 247 20.20 7.93 21.78
N ASN A 248 19.07 7.22 21.68
CA ASN A 248 17.72 7.77 21.82
C ASN A 248 17.04 7.37 23.14
N LYS A 249 17.82 7.12 24.20
CA LYS A 249 17.26 6.73 25.49
C LYS A 249 16.31 7.81 26.01
N ILE A 250 15.06 7.43 26.22
CA ILE A 250 14.05 8.28 26.85
C ILE A 250 14.20 8.15 28.37
N ILE A 251 14.45 9.26 29.03
CA ILE A 251 14.46 9.33 30.50
C ILE A 251 13.09 9.86 30.92
N ILE A 252 12.34 9.03 31.62
CA ILE A 252 11.03 9.39 32.16
C ILE A 252 11.23 9.83 33.61
N ASN A 253 10.86 11.09 33.91
CA ASN A 253 10.75 11.59 35.27
C ASN A 253 9.27 11.72 35.61
N SER A 254 8.85 11.20 36.72
CA SER A 254 7.47 11.29 37.21
C SER A 254 7.49 11.67 38.70
N ASN A 255 6.50 12.46 39.10
CA ASN A 255 6.26 12.79 40.53
C ASN A 255 5.63 11.60 41.27
N GLU A 256 5.07 10.63 40.52
CA GLU A 256 4.47 9.44 41.07
C GLU A 256 5.47 8.28 41.13
N LYS A 257 5.19 7.32 42.01
CA LYS A 257 6.01 6.12 42.14
C LYS A 257 5.94 5.31 40.82
N MET A 258 7.06 5.19 40.16
CA MET A 258 7.16 4.37 38.95
C MET A 258 7.03 2.89 39.31
N ILE A 259 6.14 2.19 38.60
CA ILE A 259 5.95 0.74 38.72
C ILE A 259 6.75 0.08 37.60
N ASP A 260 7.53 -0.93 37.96
CA ASP A 260 8.20 -1.76 36.95
C ASP A 260 7.17 -2.60 36.18
N MET A 261 6.92 -2.22 34.93
CA MET A 261 5.98 -2.93 34.07
C MET A 261 6.37 -4.39 33.84
N ALA A 262 7.67 -4.72 33.84
CA ALA A 262 8.13 -6.10 33.73
C ALA A 262 7.71 -6.93 34.96
N ALA A 263 7.80 -6.34 36.15
CA ALA A 263 7.32 -6.99 37.39
C ALA A 263 5.79 -7.14 37.40
N VAL A 264 5.05 -6.13 36.92
CA VAL A 264 3.59 -6.19 36.79
C VAL A 264 3.20 -7.28 35.78
N ILE A 265 3.80 -7.28 34.59
CA ILE A 265 3.55 -8.28 33.56
C ILE A 265 3.89 -9.69 34.08
N ALA A 266 5.03 -9.87 34.74
CA ALA A 266 5.44 -11.14 35.32
C ALA A 266 4.44 -11.65 36.38
N HIS A 267 3.84 -10.74 37.15
CA HIS A 267 2.83 -11.09 38.15
C HIS A 267 1.50 -11.54 37.52
N PHE A 268 1.11 -10.93 36.39
CA PHE A 268 -0.14 -11.25 35.69
C PHE A 268 0.03 -12.22 34.53
N MET A 269 1.25 -12.47 34.07
CA MET A 269 1.52 -13.56 33.13
C MET A 269 1.35 -14.88 33.84
N VAL A 270 0.14 -15.40 33.80
CA VAL A 270 -0.08 -16.83 34.07
C VAL A 270 0.80 -17.57 33.09
N ASP A 271 1.66 -18.43 33.61
CA ASP A 271 2.51 -19.29 32.79
C ASP A 271 1.63 -20.15 31.85
N THR A 272 1.44 -19.64 30.64
CA THR A 272 0.73 -20.33 29.56
C THR A 272 1.68 -21.26 28.79
N SER A 273 2.95 -21.36 29.18
CA SER A 273 3.98 -22.15 28.50
C SER A 273 3.66 -23.64 28.45
N GLY A 274 2.82 -24.16 29.39
CA GLY A 274 2.40 -25.52 29.43
C GLY A 274 1.13 -25.89 28.65
N LYS A 275 0.25 -24.92 28.34
CA LYS A 275 -1.06 -25.20 27.72
C LYS A 275 -1.48 -24.14 26.71
N ARG A 276 -0.72 -23.97 25.65
CA ARG A 276 -1.25 -23.28 24.48
C ARG A 276 -2.38 -24.12 23.90
N LEU A 277 -3.63 -23.76 24.21
CA LEU A 277 -4.82 -24.39 23.63
C LEU A 277 -4.82 -24.04 22.13
N ARG A 278 -4.24 -24.90 21.32
CA ARG A 278 -4.33 -24.80 19.87
C ARG A 278 -5.74 -25.18 19.44
N ILE A 279 -6.27 -24.44 18.49
CA ILE A 279 -7.54 -24.77 17.85
C ILE A 279 -7.26 -25.96 16.92
N ASN A 280 -7.97 -27.05 17.10
CA ASN A 280 -7.88 -28.19 16.17
C ASN A 280 -8.80 -27.92 14.98
N THR A 281 -8.25 -27.25 13.95
CA THR A 281 -8.99 -26.90 12.73
C THR A 281 -9.46 -28.11 11.91
N LYS A 282 -8.90 -29.30 12.19
CA LYS A 282 -9.31 -30.56 11.52
C LYS A 282 -10.60 -31.13 12.08
N GLU A 283 -10.92 -30.87 13.34
CA GLU A 283 -12.14 -31.35 13.97
C GLU A 283 -13.38 -30.53 13.62
N ASP A 284 -13.21 -29.19 13.43
CA ASP A 284 -14.31 -28.26 13.16
C ASP A 284 -13.96 -27.27 12.02
N PRO A 285 -13.78 -27.71 10.77
CA PRO A 285 -13.30 -26.85 9.68
C PRO A 285 -14.29 -25.73 9.31
N ASP A 286 -15.58 -25.95 9.48
CA ASP A 286 -16.63 -25.00 9.11
C ASP A 286 -17.12 -24.14 10.29
N LYS A 287 -16.67 -24.44 11.50
CA LYS A 287 -16.99 -23.66 12.69
C LYS A 287 -16.39 -22.26 12.57
N LYS A 288 -17.20 -21.24 12.90
CA LYS A 288 -16.75 -19.86 12.93
C LYS A 288 -16.13 -19.51 14.27
N PHE A 289 -14.99 -18.85 14.22
CA PHE A 289 -14.25 -18.36 15.36
C PHE A 289 -14.10 -16.85 15.27
N ALA A 290 -14.20 -16.16 16.42
CA ALA A 290 -13.81 -14.75 16.52
C ALA A 290 -12.27 -14.69 16.46
N TYR A 291 -11.74 -14.08 15.41
CA TYR A 291 -10.31 -13.98 15.14
C TYR A 291 -9.82 -12.55 15.33
N ILE A 292 -8.66 -12.43 15.94
CA ILE A 292 -7.96 -11.17 16.14
C ILE A 292 -6.56 -11.34 15.54
N GLY A 293 -6.29 -10.64 14.45
CA GLY A 293 -4.95 -10.45 13.88
C GLY A 293 -4.33 -9.12 14.36
N MET A 294 -3.07 -8.89 14.06
CA MET A 294 -2.38 -7.63 14.39
C MET A 294 -3.08 -6.41 13.77
N GLU A 295 -3.64 -6.59 12.58
CA GLU A 295 -4.41 -5.60 11.83
C GLU A 295 -5.73 -5.21 12.51
N HIS A 296 -6.21 -6.03 13.43
CA HIS A 296 -7.46 -5.80 14.17
C HIS A 296 -7.25 -5.05 15.49
N VAL A 297 -6.01 -4.74 15.86
CA VAL A 297 -5.70 -3.94 17.05
C VAL A 297 -5.44 -2.50 16.61
N GLU A 298 -6.34 -1.60 16.99
CA GLU A 298 -6.22 -0.19 16.63
C GLU A 298 -5.07 0.46 17.42
N LYS A 299 -4.14 1.04 16.67
CA LYS A 299 -2.98 1.69 17.25
C LYS A 299 -3.42 2.93 18.06
N ASN A 300 -2.84 3.12 19.23
CA ASN A 300 -3.06 4.24 20.16
C ASN A 300 -4.40 4.28 20.92
N THR A 301 -5.40 3.49 20.55
CA THR A 301 -6.72 3.49 21.24
C THR A 301 -6.94 2.25 22.09
N GLY A 302 -6.20 1.16 21.80
CA GLY A 302 -6.40 -0.14 22.43
C GLY A 302 -7.71 -0.83 22.04
N LYS A 303 -8.44 -0.30 21.06
CA LYS A 303 -9.64 -0.96 20.54
C LYS A 303 -9.25 -2.19 19.73
N VAL A 304 -10.01 -3.26 19.91
CA VAL A 304 -9.82 -4.52 19.22
C VAL A 304 -11.07 -4.85 18.43
N PHE A 305 -10.91 -5.08 17.14
CA PHE A 305 -11.99 -5.53 16.26
C PHE A 305 -11.87 -7.03 16.06
N MET A 306 -12.98 -7.74 16.03
CA MET A 306 -13.00 -9.19 15.82
C MET A 306 -13.61 -9.51 14.47
N GLN A 307 -12.92 -10.35 13.70
CA GLN A 307 -13.42 -10.88 12.44
C GLN A 307 -13.87 -12.33 12.67
N GLN A 308 -15.00 -12.71 12.06
CA GLN A 308 -15.46 -14.11 12.06
C GLN A 308 -14.80 -14.84 10.89
N ILE A 309 -13.97 -15.86 11.20
CA ILE A 309 -13.34 -16.72 10.20
C ILE A 309 -13.68 -18.19 10.43
N SER A 310 -13.67 -18.98 9.36
CA SER A 310 -13.90 -20.43 9.45
C SER A 310 -12.66 -21.15 9.97
N GLY A 311 -12.85 -22.27 10.68
CA GLY A 311 -11.76 -23.04 11.24
C GLY A 311 -10.70 -23.47 10.21
N LYS A 312 -11.11 -23.76 8.96
CA LYS A 312 -10.21 -24.10 7.85
C LYS A 312 -9.27 -22.96 7.43
N ASP A 313 -9.65 -21.69 7.69
CA ASP A 313 -8.89 -20.50 7.32
C ASP A 313 -7.96 -20.05 8.47
N ILE A 314 -8.01 -20.73 9.62
CA ILE A 314 -7.17 -20.41 10.79
C ILE A 314 -5.78 -21.00 10.59
N LEU A 315 -4.76 -20.17 10.76
CA LEU A 315 -3.35 -20.59 10.68
C LEU A 315 -3.00 -21.52 11.87
N SER A 316 -2.15 -22.50 11.64
CA SER A 316 -1.75 -23.52 12.62
C SER A 316 -1.08 -22.97 13.90
N GLN A 317 -0.63 -21.71 13.86
CA GLN A 317 0.01 -21.05 15.00
C GLN A 317 -0.94 -20.21 15.86
N THR A 318 -2.23 -20.17 15.50
CA THR A 318 -3.23 -19.37 16.22
C THR A 318 -3.50 -19.98 17.60
N VAL A 319 -3.52 -19.13 18.62
CA VAL A 319 -3.70 -19.49 20.02
C VAL A 319 -5.06 -19.00 20.51
N ARG A 320 -5.73 -19.79 21.35
CA ARG A 320 -6.98 -19.38 21.99
C ARG A 320 -6.69 -18.42 23.14
N VAL A 321 -7.31 -17.24 23.11
CA VAL A 321 -7.19 -16.23 24.17
C VAL A 321 -8.47 -16.23 25.02
N PRO A 322 -8.37 -16.38 26.34
CA PRO A 322 -9.49 -16.20 27.25
C PRO A 322 -10.02 -14.75 27.23
N TYR A 323 -11.28 -14.57 27.61
CA TYR A 323 -12.01 -13.31 27.44
C TYR A 323 -11.45 -12.10 28.23
N ASP A 324 -10.75 -12.33 29.31
CA ASP A 324 -10.25 -11.36 30.29
C ASP A 324 -8.73 -11.07 30.18
N TYR A 325 -8.14 -11.43 29.05
CA TYR A 325 -6.70 -11.21 28.83
C TYR A 325 -6.43 -9.90 28.09
N ILE A 326 -5.38 -9.22 28.50
CA ILE A 326 -4.80 -8.07 27.76
C ILE A 326 -3.95 -8.63 26.63
N ILE A 327 -4.24 -8.23 25.41
CA ILE A 327 -3.45 -8.60 24.24
C ILE A 327 -2.39 -7.51 24.01
N MET A 328 -1.12 -7.91 24.04
CA MET A 328 0.00 -7.04 23.68
C MET A 328 0.59 -7.49 22.35
N VAL A 329 0.74 -6.55 21.42
CA VAL A 329 1.40 -6.79 20.14
C VAL A 329 2.86 -6.40 20.28
N ASN A 330 3.76 -7.37 20.18
CA ASN A 330 5.20 -7.12 20.15
C ASN A 330 5.63 -6.78 18.72
N LEU A 331 5.96 -5.52 18.47
CA LEU A 331 6.41 -5.01 17.17
C LEU A 331 7.94 -5.06 16.98
N ASP A 332 8.68 -5.67 17.91
CA ASP A 332 10.15 -5.72 17.87
C ASP A 332 10.75 -6.78 16.94
N LEU A 333 9.98 -7.29 15.97
CA LEU A 333 10.42 -8.33 15.04
C LEU A 333 10.28 -7.91 13.57
N ILE A 334 10.66 -6.66 13.23
CA ILE A 334 10.95 -6.31 11.83
C ILE A 334 12.22 -5.44 11.80
#